data_43446646b3c05001a063ace210c9eaf2
#
_entry.id   43446646b3c05001a063ace210c9eaf2
#
_cell.length_a   1.000
_cell.length_b   1.000
_cell.length_c   1.000
_cell.angle_alpha   90.00
_cell.angle_beta   90.00
_cell.angle_gamma   90.00
#
_symmetry.space_group_name_H-M   'P 1'
#
loop_
_entity.id
_entity.type
_entity.pdbx_description
1 polymer ?
#
loop_
_entity_poly.entity_id
_entity_poly.type
_entity_poly.pdbx_seq_one_letter_code
_entity_poly.pdbx_strand_id
1 'polypeptide(L)'
;TRTIEVKIAGEEGFHPQTDVDVKSLRFGSFTEVNFGRGCKPVKTKVSGEDLIVVFNAEGSGITSGEFAPKMIGKHRNGNMLYGYARLPYVNYRPALLSARRPVFDKEKGELKVEIQNFGLSASEPAEVEVICGGHSLGRMTLKTLQPYEVEYLAFSPDAALADDKSSYEVVFFYEGKEVERNRFGKD
;
A
#
# COMPACT_ATOMS: atom_id res chain seq x y z
N THR A 1 11.13 22.44 -8.96
CA THR A 1 10.09 21.59 -8.38
C THR A 1 10.34 20.15 -8.80
N ARG A 2 10.42 19.25 -7.86
CA ARG A 2 10.64 17.81 -8.11
C ARG A 2 9.33 17.19 -8.63
N THR A 3 9.39 16.39 -9.70
CA THR A 3 8.21 15.75 -10.29
C THR A 3 8.37 14.25 -10.34
N ILE A 4 7.23 13.55 -10.35
CA ILE A 4 7.12 12.10 -10.52
C ILE A 4 6.29 11.86 -11.78
N GLU A 5 6.81 11.07 -12.73
CA GLU A 5 6.06 10.62 -13.90
C GLU A 5 5.49 9.23 -13.63
N VAL A 6 4.19 9.07 -13.80
CA VAL A 6 3.49 7.80 -13.66
C VAL A 6 2.82 7.46 -14.97
N LYS A 7 3.12 6.27 -15.50
CA LYS A 7 2.47 5.75 -16.69
C LYS A 7 1.23 4.95 -16.30
N ILE A 8 0.09 5.32 -16.84
CA ILE A 8 -1.14 4.55 -16.80
C ILE A 8 -1.25 3.85 -18.16
N ALA A 9 -1.11 2.53 -18.15
CA ALA A 9 -1.15 1.74 -19.35
C ALA A 9 -2.58 1.63 -19.91
N GLY A 10 -2.71 1.75 -21.22
CA GLY A 10 -3.93 1.37 -21.93
C GLY A 10 -4.03 -0.15 -22.02
N GLU A 11 -5.24 -0.68 -21.94
CA GLU A 11 -5.53 -2.10 -22.11
C GLU A 11 -6.91 -2.31 -22.71
N GLU A 12 -7.25 -3.54 -23.07
CA GLU A 12 -8.57 -3.83 -23.64
C GLU A 12 -9.68 -3.39 -22.69
N GLY A 13 -10.57 -2.53 -23.18
CA GLY A 13 -11.69 -1.96 -22.42
C GLY A 13 -11.32 -0.82 -21.47
N PHE A 14 -10.06 -0.37 -21.44
CA PHE A 14 -9.64 0.79 -20.66
C PHE A 14 -8.67 1.68 -21.46
N HIS A 15 -9.13 2.89 -21.75
CA HIS A 15 -8.39 3.91 -22.48
C HIS A 15 -8.07 5.10 -21.58
N PRO A 16 -6.92 5.14 -20.90
CA PRO A 16 -6.64 6.12 -19.86
C PRO A 16 -6.72 7.58 -20.33
N GLN A 17 -6.47 7.82 -21.62
CA GLN A 17 -6.55 9.16 -22.21
C GLN A 17 -7.98 9.73 -22.21
N THR A 18 -8.99 8.88 -22.36
CA THR A 18 -10.41 9.25 -22.41
C THR A 18 -11.15 8.91 -21.13
N ASP A 19 -10.73 7.87 -20.44
CA ASP A 19 -11.49 7.30 -19.34
C ASP A 19 -11.15 7.92 -17.99
N VAL A 20 -9.91 8.43 -17.82
CA VAL A 20 -9.45 8.97 -16.54
C VAL A 20 -9.84 10.43 -16.37
N ASP A 21 -10.48 10.76 -15.25
CA ASP A 21 -10.57 12.15 -14.78
C ASP A 21 -9.25 12.54 -14.09
N VAL A 22 -8.35 13.12 -14.88
CA VAL A 22 -7.00 13.47 -14.43
C VAL A 22 -7.01 14.40 -13.21
N LYS A 23 -7.97 15.32 -13.10
CA LYS A 23 -8.02 16.28 -11.98
C LYS A 23 -8.33 15.60 -10.64
N SER A 24 -8.99 14.45 -10.70
CA SER A 24 -9.33 13.66 -9.51
C SER A 24 -8.14 12.87 -8.95
N LEU A 25 -7.08 12.67 -9.75
CA LEU A 25 -5.97 11.80 -9.37
C LEU A 25 -5.20 12.33 -8.16
N ARG A 26 -4.82 11.39 -7.29
CA ARG A 26 -3.86 11.57 -6.19
C ARG A 26 -2.88 10.41 -6.22
N PHE A 27 -1.61 10.71 -5.99
CA PHE A 27 -0.53 9.73 -6.03
C PHE A 27 0.42 9.88 -4.85
N GLY A 28 0.88 8.78 -4.28
CA GLY A 28 1.83 8.81 -3.17
C GLY A 28 1.84 7.53 -2.37
N SER A 29 2.37 7.59 -1.15
CA SER A 29 2.31 6.50 -0.20
C SER A 29 0.86 6.16 0.16
N PHE A 30 0.64 4.94 0.66
CA PHE A 30 -0.70 4.53 1.09
C PHE A 30 -1.29 5.46 2.14
N THR A 31 -0.50 5.88 3.12
CA THR A 31 -0.95 6.76 4.18
C THR A 31 -1.45 8.08 3.61
N GLU A 32 -0.68 8.71 2.72
CA GLU A 32 -1.10 9.98 2.14
C GLU A 32 -2.37 9.82 1.31
N VAL A 33 -2.40 8.86 0.41
CA VAL A 33 -3.48 8.71 -0.57
C VAL A 33 -4.78 8.21 0.09
N ASN A 34 -4.71 7.27 1.03
CA ASN A 34 -5.89 6.74 1.71
C ASN A 34 -6.58 7.77 2.62
N PHE A 35 -5.84 8.77 3.09
CA PHE A 35 -6.41 9.91 3.85
C PHE A 35 -6.78 11.11 2.95
N GLY A 36 -6.89 10.92 1.64
CA GLY A 36 -7.30 11.96 0.70
C GLY A 36 -6.22 12.98 0.37
N ARG A 37 -5.00 12.73 0.82
CA ARG A 37 -3.80 13.53 0.51
C ARG A 37 -3.06 12.94 -0.69
N GLY A 38 -1.77 13.20 -0.81
CA GLY A 38 -0.94 12.81 -1.93
C GLY A 38 -0.75 13.91 -2.95
N CYS A 39 0.18 13.69 -3.87
CA CYS A 39 0.49 14.68 -4.89
C CYS A 39 -0.58 14.76 -5.97
N LYS A 40 -0.70 15.99 -6.52
CA LYS A 40 -1.67 16.32 -7.58
C LYS A 40 -0.98 16.29 -8.94
N PRO A 41 -1.71 15.95 -10.01
CA PRO A 41 -1.20 16.04 -11.36
C PRO A 41 -0.95 17.50 -11.75
N VAL A 42 0.15 17.75 -12.48
CA VAL A 42 0.50 19.08 -13.02
C VAL A 42 0.43 19.12 -14.52
N LYS A 43 0.64 18.00 -15.20
CA LYS A 43 0.47 17.87 -16.65
C LYS A 43 0.32 16.42 -17.08
N THR A 44 -0.10 16.21 -18.29
CA THR A 44 -0.19 14.89 -18.93
C THR A 44 0.55 14.87 -20.27
N LYS A 45 0.96 13.68 -20.69
CA LYS A 45 1.51 13.39 -22.01
C LYS A 45 0.85 12.10 -22.51
N VAL A 46 0.71 11.99 -23.81
CA VAL A 46 0.21 10.79 -24.48
C VAL A 46 1.42 10.01 -25.01
N SER A 47 1.40 8.69 -24.86
CA SER A 47 2.42 7.79 -25.39
C SER A 47 1.76 6.52 -25.94
N GLY A 48 1.46 6.50 -27.24
CA GLY A 48 0.66 5.43 -27.82
C GLY A 48 -0.75 5.40 -27.20
N GLU A 49 -1.12 4.27 -26.62
CA GLU A 49 -2.38 4.07 -25.91
C GLU A 49 -2.30 4.48 -24.42
N ASP A 50 -1.09 4.74 -23.92
CA ASP A 50 -0.83 5.07 -22.53
C ASP A 50 -1.03 6.55 -22.22
N LEU A 51 -1.35 6.85 -20.96
CA LEU A 51 -1.35 8.19 -20.42
C LEU A 51 -0.21 8.34 -19.40
N ILE A 52 0.68 9.28 -19.64
CA ILE A 52 1.71 9.65 -18.66
C ILE A 52 1.21 10.85 -17.88
N VAL A 53 1.09 10.69 -16.58
CA VAL A 53 0.69 11.75 -15.65
C VAL A 53 1.92 12.22 -14.87
N VAL A 54 2.17 13.51 -14.90
CA VAL A 54 3.26 14.14 -14.14
C VAL A 54 2.67 14.75 -12.90
N PHE A 55 3.18 14.32 -11.74
CA PHE A 55 2.78 14.82 -10.43
C PHE A 55 3.85 15.76 -9.85
N ASN A 56 3.44 16.75 -9.06
CA ASN A 56 4.36 17.43 -8.16
C ASN A 56 4.72 16.45 -7.02
N ALA A 57 6.01 16.19 -6.80
CA ALA A 57 6.45 15.21 -5.79
C ALA A 57 6.19 15.65 -4.34
N GLU A 58 5.88 16.93 -4.13
CA GLU A 58 5.53 17.44 -2.80
C GLU A 58 4.25 16.79 -2.27
N GLY A 59 4.32 16.28 -1.05
CA GLY A 59 3.19 15.58 -0.42
C GLY A 59 2.98 14.13 -0.86
N SER A 60 3.93 13.54 -1.60
CA SER A 60 3.83 12.12 -2.00
C SER A 60 3.95 11.15 -0.82
N GLY A 61 4.71 11.52 0.23
CA GLY A 61 5.00 10.62 1.35
C GLY A 61 5.80 9.38 0.99
N ILE A 62 6.33 9.28 -0.25
CA ILE A 62 7.09 8.13 -0.71
C ILE A 62 8.49 8.15 -0.08
N THR A 63 8.83 7.05 0.58
CA THR A 63 10.15 6.82 1.20
C THR A 63 10.86 5.64 0.53
N SER A 64 12.12 5.43 0.91
CA SER A 64 12.91 4.30 0.39
C SER A 64 12.37 2.91 0.79
N GLY A 65 11.50 2.84 1.79
CA GLY A 65 10.83 1.61 2.20
C GLY A 65 9.49 1.34 1.49
N GLU A 66 9.07 2.25 0.59
CA GLU A 66 7.84 2.06 -0.16
C GLU A 66 8.04 1.04 -1.30
N PHE A 67 7.12 0.06 -1.43
CA PHE A 67 7.16 -0.91 -2.52
C PHE A 67 6.33 -0.49 -3.71
N ALA A 68 5.14 0.01 -3.45
CA ALA A 68 4.11 0.24 -4.43
C ALA A 68 3.29 1.46 -4.06
N PRO A 69 3.73 2.67 -4.45
CA PRO A 69 2.91 3.86 -4.27
C PRO A 69 1.55 3.66 -4.90
N LYS A 70 0.54 4.25 -4.27
CA LYS A 70 -0.85 4.14 -4.68
C LYS A 70 -1.29 5.37 -5.48
N MET A 71 -2.09 5.13 -6.48
CA MET A 71 -2.87 6.15 -7.17
C MET A 71 -4.35 5.90 -6.93
N ILE A 72 -5.09 6.93 -6.60
CA ILE A 72 -6.55 6.90 -6.60
C ILE A 72 -7.09 8.06 -7.44
N GLY A 73 -8.31 7.91 -7.90
CA GLY A 73 -9.03 8.93 -8.64
C GLY A 73 -10.39 8.42 -9.10
N LYS A 74 -10.86 9.00 -10.17
CA LYS A 74 -12.16 8.64 -10.77
C LYS A 74 -12.00 8.38 -12.27
N HIS A 75 -12.75 7.41 -12.72
CA HIS A 75 -13.12 7.29 -14.10
C HIS A 75 -14.09 8.43 -14.45
N ARG A 76 -14.12 8.89 -15.69
CA ARG A 76 -15.03 9.98 -16.12
C ARG A 76 -16.51 9.64 -15.93
N ASN A 77 -16.86 8.36 -15.88
CA ASN A 77 -18.21 7.90 -15.54
C ASN A 77 -18.54 7.98 -14.03
N GLY A 78 -17.59 8.44 -13.19
CA GLY A 78 -17.77 8.62 -11.75
C GLY A 78 -17.31 7.43 -10.90
N ASN A 79 -17.00 6.28 -11.49
CA ASN A 79 -16.49 5.12 -10.76
C ASN A 79 -15.11 5.40 -10.17
N MET A 80 -14.82 4.75 -9.04
CA MET A 80 -13.50 4.81 -8.44
C MET A 80 -12.45 4.14 -9.33
N LEU A 81 -11.31 4.80 -9.46
CA LEU A 81 -10.10 4.29 -10.10
C LEU A 81 -8.99 4.22 -9.05
N TYR A 82 -8.31 3.09 -8.98
CA TYR A 82 -7.11 2.97 -8.17
C TYR A 82 -6.12 2.01 -8.82
N GLY A 83 -4.86 2.18 -8.48
CA GLY A 83 -3.79 1.32 -8.95
C GLY A 83 -2.54 1.49 -8.09
N TYR A 84 -1.59 0.59 -8.30
CA TYR A 84 -0.30 0.61 -7.65
C TYR A 84 0.79 0.78 -8.69
N ALA A 85 1.69 1.73 -8.44
CA ALA A 85 2.83 1.93 -9.32
C ALA A 85 3.99 1.02 -8.91
N ARG A 86 4.72 0.52 -9.91
CA ARG A 86 6.01 -0.15 -9.69
C ARG A 86 7.13 0.87 -9.61
N LEU A 87 8.00 0.72 -8.63
CA LEU A 87 9.18 1.56 -8.46
C LEU A 87 10.38 0.94 -9.20
N PRO A 88 11.18 1.73 -9.92
CA PRO A 88 12.24 1.21 -10.78
C PRO A 88 13.39 0.53 -10.02
N TYR A 89 13.51 0.79 -8.72
CA TYR A 89 14.56 0.22 -7.87
C TYR A 89 14.10 -1.00 -7.05
N VAL A 90 12.83 -1.42 -7.19
CA VAL A 90 12.27 -2.59 -6.49
C VAL A 90 12.26 -3.79 -7.42
N ASN A 91 12.78 -4.94 -6.96
CA ASN A 91 12.65 -6.20 -7.67
C ASN A 91 11.32 -6.86 -7.30
N TYR A 92 10.37 -6.87 -8.23
CA TYR A 92 9.05 -7.46 -8.03
C TYR A 92 8.96 -8.96 -8.40
N ARG A 93 10.02 -9.59 -8.89
CA ARG A 93 10.00 -11.01 -9.28
C ARG A 93 9.66 -11.95 -8.10
N PRO A 94 10.32 -11.82 -6.91
CA PRO A 94 9.92 -12.61 -5.75
C PRO A 94 8.59 -12.11 -5.17
N ALA A 95 8.05 -12.84 -4.22
CA ALA A 95 6.97 -12.34 -3.37
C ALA A 95 7.46 -11.15 -2.54
N LEU A 96 6.62 -10.15 -2.38
CA LEU A 96 6.88 -8.95 -1.59
C LEU A 96 5.70 -8.71 -0.66
N LEU A 97 5.78 -9.25 0.55
CA LEU A 97 4.75 -9.06 1.57
C LEU A 97 4.89 -7.67 2.20
N SER A 98 3.79 -6.96 2.29
CA SER A 98 3.73 -5.66 2.95
C SER A 98 2.44 -5.53 3.73
N ALA A 99 2.54 -5.01 4.95
CA ALA A 99 1.39 -4.70 5.78
C ALA A 99 0.98 -3.23 5.64
N ARG A 100 -0.29 -2.97 5.92
CA ARG A 100 -0.80 -1.62 6.21
C ARG A 100 -0.72 -1.35 7.70
N ARG A 101 -0.80 -0.07 8.06
CA ARG A 101 -0.91 0.31 9.48
C ARG A 101 -2.05 -0.49 10.10
N PRO A 102 -1.80 -1.20 11.22
CA PRO A 102 -2.85 -1.88 11.95
C PRO A 102 -3.97 -0.93 12.40
N VAL A 103 -5.22 -1.38 12.32
CA VAL A 103 -6.41 -0.61 12.70
C VAL A 103 -7.12 -1.32 13.86
N PHE A 104 -7.34 -0.59 14.94
CA PHE A 104 -8.05 -1.11 16.11
C PHE A 104 -9.57 -0.97 15.93
N ASP A 105 -10.26 -2.12 15.89
CA ASP A 105 -11.71 -2.22 15.89
C ASP A 105 -12.22 -2.21 17.33
N LYS A 106 -12.68 -1.06 17.80
CA LYS A 106 -13.14 -0.87 19.20
C LYS A 106 -14.36 -1.70 19.55
N GLU A 107 -15.22 -2.01 18.56
CA GLU A 107 -16.43 -2.79 18.81
C GLU A 107 -16.11 -4.26 19.06
N LYS A 108 -15.10 -4.79 18.38
CA LYS A 108 -14.67 -6.17 18.47
C LYS A 108 -13.50 -6.38 19.45
N GLY A 109 -12.82 -5.32 19.86
CA GLY A 109 -11.59 -5.41 20.64
C GLY A 109 -10.44 -6.07 19.88
N GLU A 110 -10.44 -5.97 18.56
CA GLU A 110 -9.47 -6.61 17.66
C GLU A 110 -8.62 -5.59 16.93
N LEU A 111 -7.34 -5.89 16.79
CA LEU A 111 -6.42 -5.16 15.93
C LEU A 111 -6.31 -5.87 14.57
N LYS A 112 -6.81 -5.25 13.52
CA LYS A 112 -6.78 -5.78 12.16
C LYS A 112 -5.54 -5.32 11.42
N VAL A 113 -4.89 -6.25 10.75
CA VAL A 113 -3.73 -6.01 9.90
C VAL A 113 -4.06 -6.48 8.48
N GLU A 114 -4.02 -5.58 7.52
CA GLU A 114 -4.12 -5.89 6.11
C GLU A 114 -2.73 -6.18 5.56
N ILE A 115 -2.56 -7.31 4.90
CA ILE A 115 -1.32 -7.76 4.29
C ILE A 115 -1.58 -8.05 2.82
N GLN A 116 -0.68 -7.60 1.95
CA GLN A 116 -0.77 -7.83 0.51
C GLN A 116 0.57 -8.31 -0.04
N ASN A 117 0.52 -9.22 -1.01
CA ASN A 117 1.68 -9.60 -1.81
C ASN A 117 1.78 -8.70 -3.04
N PHE A 118 2.78 -7.82 -3.11
CA PHE A 118 3.06 -6.95 -4.26
C PHE A 118 4.03 -7.56 -5.27
N GLY A 119 4.54 -8.77 -5.00
CA GLY A 119 5.42 -9.48 -5.91
C GLY A 119 4.67 -10.21 -7.03
N LEU A 120 5.42 -10.71 -7.98
CA LEU A 120 4.93 -11.45 -9.15
C LEU A 120 4.96 -12.98 -8.95
N SER A 121 5.46 -13.43 -7.81
CA SER A 121 5.43 -14.84 -7.40
C SER A 121 4.56 -15.00 -6.15
N ALA A 122 3.98 -16.19 -5.98
CA ALA A 122 3.30 -16.54 -4.74
C ALA A 122 4.28 -16.49 -3.56
N SER A 123 3.80 -16.09 -2.38
CA SER A 123 4.62 -16.12 -1.17
C SER A 123 4.72 -17.54 -0.61
N GLU A 124 5.79 -17.83 0.11
CA GLU A 124 5.79 -18.94 1.04
C GLU A 124 4.85 -18.63 2.22
N PRO A 125 4.35 -19.67 2.95
CA PRO A 125 3.69 -19.44 4.22
C PRO A 125 4.64 -18.69 5.18
N ALA A 126 4.13 -17.70 5.88
CA ALA A 126 4.93 -16.87 6.79
C ALA A 126 4.29 -16.84 8.18
N GLU A 127 5.07 -16.44 9.18
CA GLU A 127 4.54 -15.99 10.46
C GLU A 127 4.57 -14.47 10.50
N VAL A 128 3.53 -13.88 11.05
CA VAL A 128 3.40 -12.43 11.21
C VAL A 128 3.28 -12.11 12.69
N GLU A 129 4.15 -11.25 13.17
CA GLU A 129 4.11 -10.69 14.52
C GLU A 129 3.74 -9.22 14.46
N VAL A 130 2.84 -8.80 15.35
CA VAL A 130 2.52 -7.40 15.53
C VAL A 130 3.07 -6.92 16.87
N ILE A 131 3.78 -5.81 16.83
CA ILE A 131 4.33 -5.14 18.00
C ILE A 131 3.63 -3.79 18.13
N CYS A 132 3.02 -3.53 19.29
CA CYS A 132 2.32 -2.29 19.61
C CYS A 132 3.03 -1.60 20.77
N GLY A 133 3.52 -0.39 20.58
CA GLY A 133 4.21 0.36 21.61
C GLY A 133 5.44 -0.35 22.20
N GLY A 134 6.07 -1.24 21.42
CA GLY A 134 7.21 -2.07 21.87
C GLY A 134 6.82 -3.42 22.49
N HIS A 135 5.52 -3.74 22.61
CA HIS A 135 5.03 -5.01 23.15
C HIS A 135 4.50 -5.91 22.04
N SER A 136 4.97 -7.16 21.98
CA SER A 136 4.48 -8.16 21.03
C SER A 136 3.04 -8.56 21.40
N LEU A 137 2.17 -8.57 20.40
CA LEU A 137 0.80 -9.09 20.50
C LEU A 137 0.70 -10.57 20.12
N GLY A 138 1.85 -11.21 19.83
CA GLY A 138 1.93 -12.60 19.41
C GLY A 138 2.16 -12.75 17.91
N ARG A 139 2.23 -14.00 17.48
CA ARG A 139 2.44 -14.40 16.08
C ARG A 139 1.25 -15.17 15.54
N MET A 140 0.95 -14.93 14.29
CA MET A 140 -0.07 -15.66 13.54
C MET A 140 0.51 -16.18 12.22
N THR A 141 0.01 -17.32 11.78
CA THR A 141 0.38 -17.88 10.48
C THR A 141 -0.33 -17.11 9.37
N LEU A 142 0.44 -16.68 8.38
CA LEU A 142 -0.03 -16.15 7.12
C LEU A 142 0.07 -17.26 6.07
N LYS A 143 -1.05 -17.59 5.44
CA LYS A 143 -1.06 -18.52 4.31
C LYS A 143 -0.25 -17.98 3.13
N THR A 144 0.04 -18.85 2.17
CA THR A 144 0.54 -18.42 0.85
C THR A 144 -0.40 -17.40 0.24
N LEU A 145 0.15 -16.26 -0.19
CA LEU A 145 -0.58 -15.25 -0.96
C LEU A 145 -0.13 -15.27 -2.42
N GLN A 146 -1.08 -15.36 -3.33
CA GLN A 146 -0.83 -15.19 -4.76
C GLN A 146 -0.44 -13.73 -5.07
N PRO A 147 0.14 -13.43 -6.24
CA PRO A 147 0.40 -12.06 -6.66
C PRO A 147 -0.83 -11.16 -6.48
N TYR A 148 -0.64 -10.03 -5.78
CA TYR A 148 -1.68 -9.03 -5.43
C TYR A 148 -2.80 -9.52 -4.51
N GLU A 149 -2.76 -10.76 -4.02
CA GLU A 149 -3.72 -11.24 -3.03
C GLU A 149 -3.56 -10.50 -1.71
N VAL A 150 -4.70 -10.21 -1.07
CA VAL A 150 -4.81 -9.54 0.23
C VAL A 150 -5.33 -10.53 1.26
N GLU A 151 -4.77 -10.49 2.47
CA GLU A 151 -5.25 -11.23 3.65
C GLU A 151 -5.36 -10.29 4.84
N TYR A 152 -6.28 -10.58 5.73
CA TYR A 152 -6.51 -9.84 6.96
C TYR A 152 -6.25 -10.76 8.16
N LEU A 153 -5.35 -10.33 9.05
CA LEU A 153 -5.10 -10.99 10.31
C LEU A 153 -5.71 -10.15 11.45
N ALA A 154 -6.33 -10.81 12.43
CA ALA A 154 -6.90 -10.16 13.59
C ALA A 154 -6.15 -10.59 14.85
N PHE A 155 -5.59 -9.63 15.57
CA PHE A 155 -4.91 -9.83 16.84
C PHE A 155 -5.80 -9.32 17.97
N SER A 156 -5.73 -9.95 19.13
CA SER A 156 -6.47 -9.52 20.34
C SER A 156 -5.50 -8.84 21.31
N PRO A 157 -5.26 -7.53 21.17
CA PRO A 157 -4.39 -6.81 22.08
C PRO A 157 -5.07 -6.63 23.44
N ASP A 158 -4.27 -6.48 24.49
CA ASP A 158 -4.78 -5.91 25.73
C ASP A 158 -5.29 -4.48 25.45
N ALA A 159 -6.53 -4.20 25.81
CA ALA A 159 -7.22 -2.94 25.48
C ALA A 159 -6.46 -1.67 25.94
N ALA A 160 -5.54 -1.81 26.89
CA ALA A 160 -4.68 -0.73 27.34
C ALA A 160 -3.53 -0.39 26.36
N LEU A 161 -3.22 -1.29 25.41
CA LEU A 161 -2.08 -1.16 24.51
C LEU A 161 -2.47 -0.65 23.12
N ALA A 162 -3.71 -0.87 22.68
CA ALA A 162 -4.14 -0.55 21.35
C ALA A 162 -4.99 0.72 21.30
N ASP A 163 -4.38 1.80 20.86
CA ASP A 163 -5.10 3.02 20.48
C ASP A 163 -4.63 3.48 19.08
N ASP A 164 -5.39 4.39 18.48
CA ASP A 164 -5.09 4.93 17.17
C ASP A 164 -3.78 5.75 17.13
N LYS A 165 -3.20 6.05 18.29
CA LYS A 165 -1.97 6.85 18.44
C LYS A 165 -0.73 6.01 18.73
N SER A 166 -0.89 4.70 18.91
CA SER A 166 0.23 3.81 19.19
C SER A 166 1.14 3.66 17.97
N SER A 167 2.44 3.46 18.21
CA SER A 167 3.35 2.99 17.18
C SER A 167 3.15 1.50 16.97
N TYR A 168 3.22 1.06 15.72
CA TYR A 168 3.10 -0.35 15.37
C TYR A 168 4.29 -0.80 14.54
N GLU A 169 4.67 -2.06 14.71
CA GLU A 169 5.53 -2.78 13.79
C GLU A 169 4.82 -4.07 13.38
N VAL A 170 4.90 -4.41 12.10
CA VAL A 170 4.46 -5.69 11.55
C VAL A 170 5.67 -6.39 10.99
N VAL A 171 5.99 -7.55 11.55
CA VAL A 171 7.22 -8.29 11.25
C VAL A 171 6.86 -9.61 10.61
N PHE A 172 7.51 -9.92 9.50
CA PHE A 172 7.33 -11.16 8.75
C PHE A 172 8.51 -12.09 8.97
N PHE A 173 8.22 -13.36 9.18
CA PHE A 173 9.22 -14.40 9.38
C PHE A 173 9.01 -15.55 8.40
N TYR A 174 10.09 -16.01 7.76
CA TYR A 174 10.17 -17.29 7.08
C TYR A 174 11.08 -18.22 7.88
N GLU A 175 10.57 -19.40 8.23
CA GLU A 175 11.33 -20.41 9.00
C GLU A 175 12.03 -19.81 10.24
N GLY A 176 11.34 -18.94 10.95
CA GLY A 176 11.83 -18.27 12.16
C GLY A 176 12.81 -17.11 11.92
N LYS A 177 13.16 -16.82 10.66
CA LYS A 177 14.00 -15.67 10.32
C LYS A 177 13.16 -14.46 9.94
N GLU A 178 13.45 -13.31 10.54
CA GLU A 178 12.87 -12.03 10.11
C GLU A 178 13.31 -11.73 8.67
N VAL A 179 12.32 -11.47 7.80
CA VAL A 179 12.54 -11.18 6.37
C VAL A 179 12.07 -9.79 5.97
N GLU A 180 11.10 -9.24 6.69
CA GLU A 180 10.56 -7.91 6.44
C GLU A 180 9.99 -7.30 7.71
N ARG A 181 10.05 -5.97 7.84
CA ARG A 181 9.50 -5.21 8.97
C ARG A 181 8.93 -3.90 8.49
N ASN A 182 7.63 -3.75 8.65
CA ASN A 182 6.94 -2.49 8.38
C ASN A 182 6.73 -1.72 9.69
N ARG A 183 7.14 -0.46 9.72
CA ARG A 183 7.05 0.42 10.87
C ARG A 183 6.08 1.54 10.63
N PHE A 184 5.23 1.79 11.61
CA PHE A 184 4.21 2.83 11.60
C PHE A 184 4.39 3.69 12.84
N GLY A 185 4.75 4.95 12.64
CA GLY A 185 4.96 5.90 13.73
C GLY A 185 3.67 6.24 14.49
N LYS A 186 3.82 7.04 15.53
CA LYS A 186 2.67 7.69 16.18
C LYS A 186 2.12 8.76 15.24
N ASP A 187 0.81 8.87 15.16
CA ASP A 187 0.15 9.99 14.46
C ASP A 187 0.17 11.24 15.31
#